data_cd103c3f51e64b5e599ff154ffa4dc8a
#
_entry.id   cd103c3f51e64b5e599ff154ffa4dc8a
#
_cell.length_a   1.000
_cell.length_b   1.000
_cell.length_c   1.000
_cell.angle_alpha   90.00
_cell.angle_beta   90.00
_cell.angle_gamma   90.00
#
_symmetry.space_group_name_H-M   'P 1'
#
loop_
_entity.id
_entity.type
_entity.pdbx_description
1 polymer ?
#
loop_
_entity_poly.entity_id
_entity_poly.type
_entity_poly.pdbx_seq_one_letter_code
_entity_poly.pdbx_strand_id
1 'polypeptide(L)'
;MLKGKNVILGVTGSIAAYKIASLASALKKLSCNVDVIMTENACNFINPITFETLTGNKCLVDTFDRNFQYSVEHVSLAKKADLFLVAPASANFIGKAANGIADDMLTTTFMACECKKIVSPAMNTRMFNNPVVKDNMKRLESYGIDVINPASGYLACGDTGEAVSYTHLRAHETSQD
;
A
#
# COMPACT_ATOMS: atom_id res chain seq x y z
N MET A 1 -7.57 3.35 -18.48
CA MET A 1 -8.11 4.60 -17.92
C MET A 1 -8.55 4.36 -16.48
N LEU A 2 -8.07 5.18 -15.54
CA LEU A 2 -8.33 5.00 -14.10
C LEU A 2 -9.60 5.71 -13.61
N LYS A 3 -10.22 6.54 -14.43
CA LYS A 3 -11.44 7.28 -14.07
C LYS A 3 -12.56 6.37 -13.57
N GLY A 4 -13.10 6.65 -12.40
CA GLY A 4 -14.16 5.89 -11.77
C GLY A 4 -13.74 4.56 -11.14
N LYS A 5 -12.45 4.21 -11.18
CA LYS A 5 -11.94 2.99 -10.56
C LYS A 5 -11.83 3.12 -9.05
N ASN A 6 -12.10 2.02 -8.35
CA ASN A 6 -11.99 1.92 -6.90
C ASN A 6 -10.59 1.38 -6.54
N VAL A 7 -9.78 2.23 -5.94
CA VAL A 7 -8.43 1.89 -5.52
C VAL A 7 -8.37 1.82 -3.99
N ILE A 8 -7.92 0.70 -3.46
CA ILE A 8 -7.54 0.59 -2.06
C ILE A 8 -6.05 0.87 -1.94
N LEU A 9 -5.71 1.82 -1.11
CA LEU A 9 -4.32 2.20 -0.83
C LEU A 9 -3.97 1.76 0.59
N GLY A 10 -3.12 0.74 0.70
CA GLY A 10 -2.60 0.24 1.96
C GLY A 10 -1.32 0.96 2.35
N VAL A 11 -1.24 1.50 3.57
CA VAL A 11 -0.08 2.24 4.06
C VAL A 11 0.47 1.56 5.30
N THR A 12 1.73 1.15 5.27
CA THR A 12 2.40 0.47 6.38
C THR A 12 3.47 1.33 7.04
N GLY A 13 4.00 0.86 8.18
CA GLY A 13 4.97 1.58 9.00
C GLY A 13 6.34 1.70 8.36
N SER A 14 6.54 2.75 7.57
CA SER A 14 7.81 3.12 6.96
C SER A 14 7.90 4.63 6.87
N ILE A 15 9.13 5.17 6.96
CA ILE A 15 9.37 6.61 6.75
C ILE A 15 8.84 7.08 5.38
N ALA A 16 8.79 6.21 4.37
CA ALA A 16 8.25 6.51 3.05
C ALA A 16 6.73 6.80 3.05
N ALA A 17 6.01 6.56 4.14
CA ALA A 17 4.56 6.80 4.26
C ALA A 17 4.18 8.26 3.93
N TYR A 18 5.03 9.25 4.23
CA TYR A 18 4.74 10.66 3.91
C TYR A 18 4.57 10.91 2.41
N LYS A 19 5.25 10.14 1.56
CA LYS A 19 5.15 10.27 0.09
C LYS A 19 3.79 9.83 -0.44
N ILE A 20 3.07 9.01 0.31
CA ILE A 20 1.81 8.40 -0.13
C ILE A 20 0.67 9.42 -0.13
N ALA A 21 0.77 10.48 0.66
CA ALA A 21 -0.17 11.60 0.58
C ALA A 21 -0.22 12.18 -0.86
N SER A 22 0.95 12.37 -1.49
CA SER A 22 1.03 12.84 -2.87
C SER A 22 0.44 11.84 -3.86
N LEU A 23 0.65 10.53 -3.65
CA LEU A 23 0.07 9.49 -4.46
C LEU A 23 -1.47 9.46 -4.35
N ALA A 24 -2.00 9.54 -3.13
CA ALA A 24 -3.45 9.62 -2.91
C ALA A 24 -4.06 10.83 -3.63
N SER A 25 -3.42 11.99 -3.54
CA SER A 25 -3.83 13.21 -4.26
C SER A 25 -3.79 13.02 -5.78
N ALA A 26 -2.75 12.38 -6.31
CA ALA A 26 -2.62 12.09 -7.74
C ALA A 26 -3.73 11.15 -8.24
N LEU A 27 -4.04 10.08 -7.52
CA LEU A 27 -5.12 9.17 -7.84
C LEU A 27 -6.49 9.88 -7.83
N LYS A 28 -6.73 10.78 -6.88
CA LYS A 28 -7.95 11.60 -6.85
C LYS A 28 -8.04 12.52 -8.06
N LYS A 29 -6.93 13.15 -8.49
CA LYS A 29 -6.87 13.97 -9.70
C LYS A 29 -7.19 13.16 -10.97
N LEU A 30 -6.88 11.88 -10.98
CA LEU A 30 -7.26 10.93 -12.05
C LEU A 30 -8.71 10.44 -11.93
N SER A 31 -9.49 11.04 -11.02
CA SER A 31 -10.90 10.69 -10.77
C SER A 31 -11.11 9.26 -10.27
N CYS A 32 -10.13 8.70 -9.57
CA CYS A 32 -10.32 7.45 -8.83
C CYS A 32 -11.13 7.69 -7.55
N ASN A 33 -11.88 6.67 -7.15
CA ASN A 33 -12.34 6.56 -5.77
C ASN A 33 -11.24 5.87 -4.96
N VAL A 34 -10.74 6.55 -3.92
CA VAL A 34 -9.60 6.07 -3.13
C VAL A 34 -10.02 5.83 -1.71
N ASP A 35 -9.92 4.59 -1.25
CA ASP A 35 -10.07 4.18 0.14
C ASP A 35 -8.68 3.88 0.72
N VAL A 36 -8.38 4.38 1.91
CA VAL A 36 -7.06 4.20 2.55
C VAL A 36 -7.19 3.34 3.79
N ILE A 37 -6.34 2.34 3.89
CA ILE A 37 -6.20 1.49 5.07
C ILE A 37 -4.77 1.64 5.57
N MET A 38 -4.61 2.01 6.85
CA MET A 38 -3.30 2.16 7.49
C MET A 38 -3.10 1.07 8.53
N THR A 39 -1.87 0.59 8.67
CA THR A 39 -1.50 -0.17 9.87
C THR A 39 -1.33 0.78 11.06
N GLU A 40 -1.46 0.25 12.28
CA GLU A 40 -1.21 1.02 13.50
C GLU A 40 0.19 1.66 13.47
N ASN A 41 1.21 0.92 13.01
CA ASN A 41 2.57 1.45 12.88
C ASN A 41 2.68 2.58 11.84
N ALA A 42 1.87 2.59 10.80
CA ALA A 42 1.86 3.68 9.83
C ALA A 42 1.44 5.02 10.48
N CYS A 43 0.57 4.98 11.48
CA CYS A 43 0.10 6.16 12.20
C CYS A 43 1.21 6.87 12.99
N ASN A 44 2.36 6.23 13.24
CA ASN A 44 3.54 6.88 13.82
C ASN A 44 4.29 7.78 12.82
N PHE A 45 4.06 7.60 11.52
CA PHE A 45 4.75 8.35 10.45
C PHE A 45 3.86 9.39 9.77
N ILE A 46 2.56 9.13 9.71
CA ILE A 46 1.58 10.03 9.09
C ILE A 46 0.22 9.85 9.77
N ASN A 47 -0.49 10.95 9.96
CA ASN A 47 -1.79 10.90 10.63
C ASN A 47 -2.89 10.49 9.63
N PRO A 48 -3.85 9.63 10.02
CA PRO A 48 -5.01 9.24 9.19
C PRO A 48 -5.79 10.42 8.62
N ILE A 49 -5.93 11.53 9.37
CA ILE A 49 -6.63 12.74 8.91
C ILE A 49 -6.06 13.31 7.61
N THR A 50 -4.76 13.10 7.34
CA THR A 50 -4.15 13.53 6.09
C THR A 50 -4.81 12.86 4.89
N PHE A 51 -5.03 11.56 4.97
CA PHE A 51 -5.67 10.79 3.89
C PHE A 51 -7.17 11.08 3.82
N GLU A 52 -7.85 11.24 4.94
CA GLU A 52 -9.27 11.61 4.97
C GLU A 52 -9.52 12.94 4.28
N THR A 53 -8.67 13.93 4.54
CA THR A 53 -8.73 15.25 3.89
C THR A 53 -8.50 15.15 2.37
N LEU A 54 -7.56 14.31 1.93
CA LEU A 54 -7.21 14.19 0.51
C LEU A 54 -8.21 13.35 -0.28
N THR A 55 -8.78 12.32 0.32
CA THR A 55 -9.64 11.36 -0.38
C THR A 55 -11.13 11.67 -0.23
N GLY A 56 -11.52 12.33 0.86
CA GLY A 56 -12.91 12.53 1.25
C GLY A 56 -13.55 11.26 1.86
N ASN A 57 -12.77 10.21 2.09
CA ASN A 57 -13.21 8.96 2.69
C ASN A 57 -12.56 8.76 4.06
N LYS A 58 -13.24 8.07 4.98
CA LYS A 58 -12.65 7.70 6.27
C LYS A 58 -11.43 6.80 6.04
N CYS A 59 -10.33 7.10 6.74
CA CYS A 59 -9.14 6.25 6.76
C CYS A 59 -9.35 5.12 7.79
N LEU A 60 -9.17 3.88 7.36
CA LEU A 60 -9.41 2.70 8.19
C LEU A 60 -8.09 2.26 8.84
N VAL A 61 -8.12 2.07 10.15
CA VAL A 61 -6.98 1.61 10.95
C VAL A 61 -7.36 0.39 11.77
N ASP A 62 -8.46 0.48 12.52
CA ASP A 62 -8.92 -0.55 13.43
C ASP A 62 -9.96 -1.46 12.77
N THR A 63 -9.76 -2.77 12.90
CA THR A 63 -10.70 -3.78 12.42
C THR A 63 -12.01 -3.78 13.23
N PHE A 64 -11.97 -3.35 14.48
CA PHE A 64 -13.06 -3.44 15.45
C PHE A 64 -13.55 -2.07 15.94
N ASP A 65 -13.46 -1.03 15.12
CA ASP A 65 -14.01 0.29 15.46
C ASP A 65 -15.53 0.18 15.69
N ARG A 66 -15.93 0.31 16.98
CA ARG A 66 -17.32 0.17 17.42
C ARG A 66 -18.24 1.31 17.00
N ASN A 67 -17.69 2.40 16.49
CA ASN A 67 -18.48 3.53 15.97
C ASN A 67 -19.02 3.26 14.55
N PHE A 68 -18.82 2.06 14.04
CA PHE A 68 -19.27 1.66 12.72
C PHE A 68 -20.60 0.88 12.74
N GLN A 69 -21.48 1.25 11.81
CA GLN A 69 -22.67 0.45 11.51
C GLN A 69 -22.25 -0.91 10.95
N TYR A 70 -22.99 -1.94 11.27
CA TYR A 70 -22.88 -3.38 11.04
C TYR A 70 -22.48 -3.84 9.60
N SER A 71 -21.63 -3.15 8.89
CA SER A 71 -21.05 -3.65 7.65
C SER A 71 -19.65 -4.18 7.91
N VAL A 72 -19.41 -5.40 7.49
CA VAL A 72 -18.07 -5.99 7.50
C VAL A 72 -17.27 -5.23 6.46
N GLU A 73 -16.64 -4.11 6.88
CA GLU A 73 -16.03 -3.13 5.97
C GLU A 73 -14.99 -3.73 5.05
N HIS A 74 -14.13 -4.60 5.59
CA HIS A 74 -13.13 -5.28 4.77
C HIS A 74 -13.75 -6.09 3.63
N VAL A 75 -14.92 -6.70 3.84
CA VAL A 75 -15.65 -7.44 2.79
C VAL A 75 -16.26 -6.49 1.78
N SER A 76 -16.85 -5.38 2.24
CA SER A 76 -17.43 -4.37 1.37
C SER A 76 -16.38 -3.72 0.47
N LEU A 77 -15.23 -3.35 1.04
CA LEU A 77 -14.11 -2.80 0.29
C LEU A 77 -13.53 -3.81 -0.69
N ALA A 78 -13.35 -5.07 -0.25
CA ALA A 78 -12.82 -6.14 -1.07
C ALA A 78 -13.67 -6.39 -2.34
N LYS A 79 -14.99 -6.35 -2.20
CA LYS A 79 -15.92 -6.59 -3.31
C LYS A 79 -15.92 -5.49 -4.37
N LYS A 80 -15.73 -4.24 -3.97
CA LYS A 80 -15.79 -3.10 -4.91
C LYS A 80 -14.43 -2.73 -5.52
N ALA A 81 -13.33 -3.22 -4.96
CA ALA A 81 -11.99 -2.83 -5.37
C ALA A 81 -11.64 -3.30 -6.80
N ASP A 82 -11.10 -2.39 -7.60
CA ASP A 82 -10.49 -2.69 -8.90
C ASP A 82 -8.98 -2.90 -8.77
N LEU A 83 -8.36 -2.25 -7.80
CA LEU A 83 -6.92 -2.32 -7.52
C LEU A 83 -6.65 -2.19 -6.02
N PHE A 84 -5.75 -3.01 -5.53
CA PHE A 84 -5.19 -2.89 -4.19
C PHE A 84 -3.68 -2.60 -4.28
N LEU A 85 -3.28 -1.40 -3.90
CA LEU A 85 -1.88 -0.98 -3.88
C LEU A 85 -1.42 -0.83 -2.43
N VAL A 86 -0.42 -1.61 -2.02
CA VAL A 86 0.23 -1.44 -0.70
C VAL A 86 1.53 -0.68 -0.88
N ALA A 87 1.55 0.53 -0.39
CA ALA A 87 2.65 1.47 -0.53
C ALA A 87 2.68 2.47 0.65
N PRO A 88 3.76 2.55 1.40
CA PRO A 88 4.91 1.64 1.40
C PRO A 88 4.55 0.28 1.98
N ALA A 89 5.17 -0.79 1.50
CA ALA A 89 5.04 -2.13 2.08
C ALA A 89 6.28 -2.47 2.92
N SER A 90 6.10 -2.55 4.22
CA SER A 90 7.14 -2.95 5.17
C SER A 90 7.45 -4.45 5.07
N ALA A 91 8.62 -4.87 5.56
CA ALA A 91 8.96 -6.29 5.66
C ALA A 91 7.93 -7.07 6.50
N ASN A 92 7.38 -6.46 7.54
CA ASN A 92 6.31 -7.04 8.35
C ASN A 92 5.07 -7.36 7.51
N PHE A 93 4.57 -6.39 6.73
CA PHE A 93 3.43 -6.60 5.85
C PHE A 93 3.71 -7.69 4.82
N ILE A 94 4.86 -7.63 4.14
CA ILE A 94 5.27 -8.60 3.11
C ILE A 94 5.31 -10.02 3.71
N GLY A 95 5.90 -10.16 4.90
CA GLY A 95 5.97 -11.45 5.60
C GLY A 95 4.58 -11.98 5.96
N LYS A 96 3.71 -11.16 6.48
CA LYS A 96 2.32 -11.54 6.82
C LYS A 96 1.54 -11.94 5.57
N ALA A 97 1.54 -11.11 4.54
CA ALA A 97 0.82 -11.35 3.30
C ALA A 97 1.31 -12.63 2.58
N ALA A 98 2.62 -12.87 2.55
CA ALA A 98 3.20 -14.07 1.93
C ALA A 98 2.87 -15.36 2.67
N ASN A 99 2.58 -15.29 3.97
CA ASN A 99 2.30 -16.45 4.82
C ASN A 99 0.83 -16.55 5.28
N GLY A 100 -0.06 -15.74 4.73
CA GLY A 100 -1.49 -15.82 5.00
C GLY A 100 -1.91 -15.32 6.38
N ILE A 101 -1.13 -14.42 7.00
CA ILE A 101 -1.46 -13.82 8.30
C ILE A 101 -2.33 -12.60 8.08
N ALA A 102 -3.53 -12.62 8.63
CA ALA A 102 -4.55 -11.58 8.53
C ALA A 102 -4.98 -11.14 9.94
N ASP A 103 -4.12 -10.39 10.62
CA ASP A 103 -4.26 -10.02 12.03
C ASP A 103 -4.60 -8.52 12.25
N ASP A 104 -4.71 -7.75 11.17
CA ASP A 104 -5.14 -6.35 11.19
C ASP A 104 -6.10 -6.04 10.03
N MET A 105 -6.64 -4.80 9.98
CA MET A 105 -7.58 -4.37 8.94
C MET A 105 -6.96 -4.46 7.55
N LEU A 106 -5.69 -4.09 7.40
CA LEU A 106 -4.99 -4.08 6.12
C LEU A 106 -4.78 -5.50 5.58
N THR A 107 -4.20 -6.38 6.37
CA THR A 107 -3.93 -7.77 5.97
C THR A 107 -5.20 -8.57 5.75
N THR A 108 -6.24 -8.35 6.57
CA THR A 108 -7.55 -8.98 6.39
C THR A 108 -8.20 -8.56 5.08
N THR A 109 -8.24 -7.26 4.79
CA THR A 109 -8.82 -6.75 3.54
C THR A 109 -8.00 -7.20 2.34
N PHE A 110 -6.68 -7.17 2.44
CA PHE A 110 -5.77 -7.63 1.38
C PHE A 110 -6.01 -9.10 1.03
N MET A 111 -6.22 -9.94 2.04
CA MET A 111 -6.51 -11.36 1.87
C MET A 111 -7.88 -11.58 1.22
N ALA A 112 -8.90 -10.79 1.59
CA ALA A 112 -10.26 -10.92 1.08
C ALA A 112 -10.44 -10.38 -0.35
N CYS A 113 -9.56 -9.50 -0.83
CA CYS A 113 -9.66 -8.93 -2.18
C CYS A 113 -9.27 -9.94 -3.27
N GLU A 114 -10.05 -9.97 -4.34
CA GLU A 114 -9.75 -10.74 -5.56
C GLU A 114 -9.21 -9.86 -6.71
N CYS A 115 -9.19 -8.54 -6.52
CA CYS A 115 -8.71 -7.59 -7.51
C CYS A 115 -7.21 -7.69 -7.75
N LYS A 116 -6.71 -6.97 -8.77
CA LYS A 116 -5.27 -6.80 -9.01
C LYS A 116 -4.59 -6.23 -7.75
N LYS A 117 -3.49 -6.85 -7.34
CA LYS A 117 -2.71 -6.45 -6.18
C LYS A 117 -1.31 -6.03 -6.58
N ILE A 118 -0.86 -4.92 -6.04
CA ILE A 118 0.49 -4.38 -6.25
C ILE A 118 1.09 -4.06 -4.89
N VAL A 119 2.32 -4.49 -4.67
CA VAL A 119 3.08 -4.26 -3.43
C VAL A 119 4.35 -3.50 -3.77
N SER A 120 4.58 -2.39 -3.07
CA SER A 120 5.75 -1.54 -3.25
C SER A 120 6.61 -1.57 -1.97
N PRO A 121 7.66 -2.43 -1.93
CA PRO A 121 8.52 -2.58 -0.77
C PRO A 121 9.23 -1.28 -0.39
N ALA A 122 9.29 -0.98 0.92
CA ALA A 122 10.06 0.14 1.44
C ALA A 122 10.62 -0.21 2.82
N MET A 123 11.92 -0.41 2.88
CA MET A 123 12.62 -0.79 4.10
C MET A 123 14.11 -0.49 3.98
N ASN A 124 14.85 -0.64 5.07
CA ASN A 124 16.31 -0.58 5.06
C ASN A 124 16.91 -1.59 4.07
N THR A 125 18.01 -1.23 3.41
CA THR A 125 18.69 -2.07 2.39
C THR A 125 19.08 -3.44 2.92
N ARG A 126 19.54 -3.53 4.16
CA ARG A 126 19.90 -4.83 4.77
C ARG A 126 18.68 -5.72 4.95
N MET A 127 17.54 -5.15 5.36
CA MET A 127 16.27 -5.87 5.44
C MET A 127 15.81 -6.31 4.05
N PHE A 128 15.87 -5.42 3.06
CA PHE A 128 15.48 -5.73 1.68
C PHE A 128 16.31 -6.88 1.09
N ASN A 129 17.61 -6.93 1.41
CA ASN A 129 18.51 -7.98 0.95
C ASN A 129 18.51 -9.23 1.83
N ASN A 130 17.75 -9.25 2.91
CA ASN A 130 17.61 -10.44 3.73
C ASN A 130 16.96 -11.58 2.94
N PRO A 131 17.53 -12.82 2.95
CA PRO A 131 17.00 -13.95 2.20
C PRO A 131 15.51 -14.22 2.48
N VAL A 132 15.07 -14.12 3.73
CA VAL A 132 13.67 -14.34 4.12
C VAL A 132 12.75 -13.31 3.46
N VAL A 133 13.15 -12.05 3.41
CA VAL A 133 12.37 -11.00 2.75
C VAL A 133 12.30 -11.23 1.24
N LYS A 134 13.44 -11.59 0.63
CA LYS A 134 13.50 -11.94 -0.80
C LYS A 134 12.58 -13.13 -1.13
N ASP A 135 12.59 -14.16 -0.30
CA ASP A 135 11.74 -15.34 -0.49
C ASP A 135 10.25 -14.99 -0.32
N ASN A 136 9.91 -14.16 0.66
CA ASN A 136 8.54 -13.69 0.84
C ASN A 136 8.06 -12.87 -0.38
N MET A 137 8.89 -12.00 -0.95
CA MET A 137 8.54 -11.26 -2.16
C MET A 137 8.30 -12.19 -3.35
N LYS A 138 9.20 -13.16 -3.60
CA LYS A 138 9.01 -14.19 -4.64
C LYS A 138 7.74 -14.99 -4.43
N ARG A 139 7.40 -15.30 -3.18
CA ARG A 139 6.16 -16.01 -2.84
C ARG A 139 4.94 -15.18 -3.20
N LEU A 140 4.92 -13.87 -2.91
CA LEU A 140 3.84 -12.97 -3.35
C LEU A 140 3.71 -12.96 -4.88
N GLU A 141 4.84 -12.87 -5.61
CA GLU A 141 4.84 -12.93 -7.07
C GLU A 141 4.27 -14.24 -7.60
N SER A 142 4.58 -15.38 -6.96
CA SER A 142 4.04 -16.69 -7.32
C SER A 142 2.52 -16.80 -7.14
N TYR A 143 1.92 -15.93 -6.31
CA TYR A 143 0.47 -15.82 -6.12
C TYR A 143 -0.17 -14.78 -7.07
N GLY A 144 0.58 -14.26 -8.03
CA GLY A 144 0.08 -13.27 -9.01
C GLY A 144 0.01 -11.83 -8.47
N ILE A 145 0.70 -11.53 -7.38
CA ILE A 145 0.81 -10.19 -6.81
C ILE A 145 2.03 -9.52 -7.43
N ASP A 146 1.85 -8.33 -8.01
CA ASP A 146 2.97 -7.58 -8.57
C ASP A 146 3.80 -6.94 -7.46
N VAL A 147 5.09 -7.24 -7.43
CA VAL A 147 6.04 -6.59 -6.53
C VAL A 147 6.85 -5.57 -7.33
N ILE A 148 6.69 -4.28 -6.98
CA ILE A 148 7.45 -3.20 -7.64
C ILE A 148 8.86 -3.20 -7.07
N ASN A 149 9.86 -3.41 -7.93
CA ASN A 149 11.25 -3.29 -7.51
C ASN A 149 11.58 -1.84 -7.11
N PRO A 150 12.32 -1.66 -6.01
CA PRO A 150 12.75 -0.33 -5.60
C PRO A 150 13.67 0.29 -6.65
N ALA A 151 13.48 1.60 -6.90
CA ALA A 151 14.47 2.36 -7.64
C ALA A 151 15.68 2.67 -6.74
N SER A 152 16.89 2.63 -7.30
CA SER A 152 18.09 3.04 -6.59
C SER A 152 18.02 4.54 -6.24
N GLY A 153 18.38 4.89 -5.01
CA GLY A 153 18.32 6.28 -4.54
C GLY A 153 18.94 6.47 -3.16
N TYR A 154 18.96 7.73 -2.71
CA TYR A 154 19.45 8.10 -1.39
C TYR A 154 18.41 7.71 -0.32
N LEU A 155 18.84 6.99 0.70
CA LEU A 155 17.99 6.55 1.81
C LEU A 155 17.91 7.60 2.91
N ALA A 156 16.80 7.65 3.62
CA ALA A 156 16.60 8.54 4.76
C ALA A 156 17.61 8.32 5.92
N CYS A 157 18.24 7.14 5.96
CA CYS A 157 19.29 6.82 6.94
C CYS A 157 20.70 7.26 6.53
N GLY A 158 20.85 7.95 5.39
CA GLY A 158 22.15 8.43 4.91
C GLY A 158 22.97 7.43 4.08
N ASP A 159 22.49 6.19 3.95
CA ASP A 159 23.11 5.18 3.10
C ASP A 159 22.70 5.36 1.63
N THR A 160 23.61 5.07 0.70
CA THR A 160 23.28 4.90 -0.72
C THR A 160 22.79 3.47 -0.93
N GLY A 161 21.54 3.30 -1.37
CA GLY A 161 20.97 1.97 -1.58
C GLY A 161 19.70 2.01 -2.40
N GLU A 162 19.11 0.84 -2.64
CA GLU A 162 17.84 0.72 -3.31
C GLU A 162 16.71 1.17 -2.36
N ALA A 163 16.16 2.37 -2.62
CA ALA A 163 14.98 2.87 -1.93
C ALA A 163 13.84 3.03 -2.91
N VAL A 164 12.64 2.65 -2.48
CA VAL A 164 11.46 2.86 -3.31
C VAL A 164 11.18 4.36 -3.40
N SER A 165 11.46 4.95 -4.54
CA SER A 165 10.99 6.29 -4.87
C SER A 165 9.87 6.17 -5.91
N TYR A 166 8.68 6.64 -5.55
CA TYR A 166 7.50 6.66 -6.44
C TYR A 166 7.61 7.61 -7.63
N THR A 167 8.79 8.14 -7.90
CA THR A 167 9.02 9.05 -9.04
C THR A 167 8.78 8.40 -10.40
N HIS A 168 8.71 7.08 -10.49
CA HIS A 168 8.52 6.37 -11.77
C HIS A 168 7.08 6.00 -12.13
N LEU A 169 6.09 6.22 -11.27
CA LEU A 169 4.69 6.07 -11.69
C LEU A 169 4.24 7.10 -12.74
N ARG A 170 5.06 8.14 -13.00
CA ARG A 170 4.82 9.13 -14.07
C ARG A 170 5.38 8.71 -15.45
N ALA A 171 6.25 7.71 -15.52
CA ALA A 171 7.02 7.45 -16.75
C ALA A 171 6.32 6.52 -17.76
N HIS A 172 5.22 5.87 -17.41
CA HIS A 172 4.49 5.01 -18.35
C HIS A 172 3.35 5.67 -19.10
N GLU A 173 3.07 6.96 -18.85
CA GLU A 173 2.02 7.69 -19.58
C GLU A 173 2.51 8.52 -20.78
N THR A 174 3.82 8.60 -21.03
CA THR A 174 4.38 9.48 -22.09
C THR A 174 5.09 8.74 -23.21
N SER A 175 4.84 7.47 -23.44
CA SER A 175 5.44 6.71 -24.55
C SER A 175 4.39 6.04 -25.39
N GLN A 176 3.38 6.78 -25.86
CA GLN A 176 2.55 6.45 -27.02
C GLN A 176 2.00 7.75 -27.61
N ASP A 177 2.82 8.38 -28.42
CA ASP A 177 2.43 9.18 -29.58
C ASP A 177 3.15 8.63 -30.81
#